data_22a735d876f5b699626ad1d23c469632
#
_entry.id   22a735d876f5b699626ad1d23c469632
#
_cell.length_a   1.000
_cell.length_b   1.000
_cell.length_c   1.000
_cell.angle_alpha   90.00
_cell.angle_beta   90.00
_cell.angle_gamma   90.00
#
_symmetry.space_group_name_H-M   'P 1'
#
loop_
_entity.id
_entity.type
_entity.pdbx_description
1 polymer ?
#
loop_
_entity_poly.entity_id
_entity_poly.type
_entity_poly.pdbx_seq_one_letter_code
_entity_poly.pdbx_strand_id
1 'polypeptide(L)'
;GSVIKIDKKKKKIKIYKKNKVKTLASYNLVKTMRAGILVLGPLIAKYKNAVTSLPGGCSIGARPVNHHLNSLKKMGMKYFIKKGYIHAKVNKTLVGNSIRLPKLSVGATENLIIASCLAKGKSTIKNCAIEPEIKDLCNFLIKAGAKIKWIGKRTVEIIGVKSLKSVSYTVMGDRIECGTFCVAAALTQGNLKIKGFNPKLINTELNLLKKVGSKIKIKKDEINIKGSHNIKCINNLKTKE
;
A
#
# COMPACT_ATOMS: atom_id res chain seq x y z
N GLY A 1 -17.71 12.99 -0.51
CA GLY A 1 -16.72 12.33 0.31
C GLY A 1 -17.33 11.55 1.47
N SER A 2 -16.47 10.94 2.24
CA SER A 2 -16.84 10.28 3.50
C SER A 2 -16.80 11.27 4.67
N VAL A 3 -17.57 11.01 5.73
CA VAL A 3 -17.42 11.72 6.99
C VAL A 3 -16.33 11.03 7.80
N ILE A 4 -15.35 11.80 8.27
CA ILE A 4 -14.23 11.27 9.06
C ILE A 4 -14.31 11.89 10.46
N LYS A 5 -14.30 11.03 11.49
CA LYS A 5 -14.15 11.44 12.89
C LYS A 5 -12.83 10.91 13.42
N ILE A 6 -11.99 11.81 13.93
CA ILE A 6 -10.66 11.49 14.45
C ILE A 6 -10.67 11.65 15.96
N ASP A 7 -10.30 10.60 16.68
CA ASP A 7 -10.02 10.61 18.11
C ASP A 7 -8.49 10.48 18.29
N LYS A 8 -7.83 11.62 18.51
CA LYS A 8 -6.37 11.67 18.67
C LYS A 8 -5.91 10.96 19.94
N LYS A 9 -6.66 11.05 21.05
CA LYS A 9 -6.31 10.41 22.34
C LYS A 9 -6.31 8.89 22.21
N LYS A 10 -7.34 8.33 21.56
CA LYS A 10 -7.47 6.89 21.32
C LYS A 10 -6.77 6.42 20.04
N LYS A 11 -6.12 7.31 19.29
CA LYS A 11 -5.50 7.01 17.98
C LYS A 11 -6.45 6.27 17.04
N LYS A 12 -7.71 6.72 16.97
CA LYS A 12 -8.77 6.08 16.19
C LYS A 12 -9.33 7.02 15.13
N ILE A 13 -9.57 6.45 13.95
CA ILE A 13 -10.26 7.13 12.86
C ILE A 13 -11.53 6.33 12.56
N LYS A 14 -12.67 6.99 12.59
CA LYS A 14 -13.95 6.43 12.16
C LYS A 14 -14.34 7.05 10.82
N ILE A 15 -14.58 6.21 9.83
CA ILE A 15 -14.93 6.63 8.47
C ILE A 15 -16.36 6.17 8.19
N TYR A 16 -17.24 7.13 7.91
CA TYR A 16 -18.64 6.87 7.59
C TYR A 16 -18.89 7.15 6.12
N LYS A 17 -19.55 6.22 5.44
CA LYS A 17 -19.97 6.41 4.06
C LYS A 17 -21.09 7.45 3.99
N LYS A 18 -20.97 8.45 3.09
CA LYS A 18 -22.11 9.27 2.67
C LYS A 18 -22.94 8.58 1.61
N ASN A 19 -24.22 8.95 1.52
CA ASN A 19 -25.16 8.36 0.55
C ASN A 19 -24.71 8.56 -0.92
N LYS A 20 -24.16 9.73 -1.26
CA LYS A 20 -23.57 10.01 -2.58
C LYS A 20 -22.06 10.08 -2.48
N VAL A 21 -21.36 9.18 -3.17
CA VAL A 21 -19.90 9.20 -3.31
C VAL A 21 -19.57 9.76 -4.69
N LYS A 22 -18.78 10.82 -4.74
CA LYS A 22 -18.23 11.34 -6.01
C LYS A 22 -17.19 10.37 -6.54
N THR A 23 -17.30 10.00 -7.81
CA THR A 23 -16.34 9.13 -8.50
C THR A 23 -15.20 9.91 -9.16
N LEU A 24 -15.07 11.20 -8.82
CA LEU A 24 -14.00 12.09 -9.24
C LEU A 24 -12.99 12.30 -8.11
N ALA A 25 -11.75 11.93 -8.36
CA ALA A 25 -10.59 12.31 -7.55
C ALA A 25 -9.82 13.41 -8.28
N SER A 26 -10.06 14.67 -7.85
CA SER A 26 -9.52 15.85 -8.52
C SER A 26 -8.01 16.00 -8.34
N TYR A 27 -7.38 16.74 -9.24
CA TYR A 27 -5.95 17.06 -9.19
C TYR A 27 -5.51 17.59 -7.83
N ASN A 28 -6.27 18.54 -7.25
CA ASN A 28 -5.94 19.10 -5.93
C ASN A 28 -5.90 18.10 -4.78
N LEU A 29 -6.66 16.98 -4.89
CA LEU A 29 -6.64 15.90 -3.91
C LEU A 29 -5.52 14.90 -4.17
N VAL A 30 -5.15 14.68 -5.42
CA VAL A 30 -4.24 13.59 -5.83
C VAL A 30 -2.80 14.07 -6.02
N LYS A 31 -2.60 15.35 -6.35
CA LYS A 31 -1.28 15.91 -6.70
C LYS A 31 -0.22 15.78 -5.60
N THR A 32 -0.64 15.75 -4.34
CA THR A 32 0.27 15.76 -3.19
C THR A 32 0.72 14.37 -2.76
N MET A 33 0.09 13.30 -3.27
CA MET A 33 0.43 11.95 -2.86
C MET A 33 0.35 10.93 -3.99
N ARG A 34 1.37 10.11 -4.08
CA ARG A 34 1.45 9.00 -5.05
C ARG A 34 0.32 7.99 -4.87
N ALA A 35 -0.05 7.70 -3.63
CA ALA A 35 -1.13 6.78 -3.28
C ALA A 35 -2.51 7.21 -3.83
N GLY A 36 -2.65 8.44 -4.33
CA GLY A 36 -3.88 8.92 -4.96
C GLY A 36 -4.40 8.03 -6.09
N ILE A 37 -3.52 7.29 -6.80
CA ILE A 37 -3.92 6.33 -7.84
C ILE A 37 -4.67 5.12 -7.27
N LEU A 38 -4.52 4.80 -5.99
CA LEU A 38 -5.18 3.65 -5.37
C LEU A 38 -6.69 3.79 -5.26
N VAL A 39 -7.23 5.00 -5.43
CA VAL A 39 -8.68 5.21 -5.48
C VAL A 39 -9.31 4.64 -6.76
N LEU A 40 -8.54 4.44 -7.83
CA LEU A 40 -9.04 3.96 -9.12
C LEU A 40 -9.67 2.57 -9.01
N GLY A 41 -8.97 1.59 -8.40
CA GLY A 41 -9.45 0.23 -8.23
C GLY A 41 -10.79 0.13 -7.50
N PRO A 42 -10.91 0.65 -6.27
CA PRO A 42 -12.17 0.61 -5.53
C PRO A 42 -13.30 1.41 -6.19
N LEU A 43 -13.02 2.55 -6.82
CA LEU A 43 -14.05 3.33 -7.51
C LEU A 43 -14.61 2.57 -8.70
N ILE A 44 -13.74 2.02 -9.57
CA ILE A 44 -14.18 1.30 -10.75
C ILE A 44 -14.89 -0.02 -10.39
N ALA A 45 -14.39 -0.74 -9.38
CA ALA A 45 -14.99 -2.00 -8.93
C ALA A 45 -16.39 -1.80 -8.34
N LYS A 46 -16.60 -0.72 -7.58
CA LYS A 46 -17.84 -0.47 -6.86
C LYS A 46 -18.84 0.37 -7.66
N TYR A 47 -18.36 1.43 -8.32
CA TYR A 47 -19.21 2.42 -8.98
C TYR A 47 -19.20 2.34 -10.50
N LYS A 48 -18.39 1.46 -11.09
CA LYS A 48 -18.29 1.21 -12.54
C LYS A 48 -17.78 2.40 -13.36
N ASN A 49 -17.53 3.52 -12.71
CA ASN A 49 -17.03 4.75 -13.30
C ASN A 49 -16.07 5.43 -12.32
N ALA A 50 -14.97 5.94 -12.83
CA ALA A 50 -13.99 6.69 -12.04
C ALA A 50 -13.29 7.71 -12.93
N VAL A 51 -13.13 8.92 -12.42
CA VAL A 51 -12.26 9.93 -12.98
C VAL A 51 -11.22 10.27 -11.93
N THR A 52 -9.95 10.04 -12.21
CA THR A 52 -8.87 10.35 -11.28
C THR A 52 -7.74 11.07 -11.98
N SER A 53 -7.24 12.12 -11.35
CA SER A 53 -6.04 12.77 -11.85
C SER A 53 -4.85 11.81 -11.85
N LEU A 54 -3.92 11.99 -12.78
CA LEU A 54 -2.62 11.37 -12.69
C LEU A 54 -1.95 11.78 -11.36
N PRO A 55 -1.30 10.83 -10.65
CA PRO A 55 -0.70 11.12 -9.35
C PRO A 55 0.53 12.01 -9.50
N GLY A 56 0.69 12.92 -8.55
CA GLY A 56 1.87 13.75 -8.36
C GLY A 56 2.67 13.35 -7.12
N GLY A 57 3.39 14.32 -6.56
CA GLY A 57 3.92 14.26 -5.19
C GLY A 57 5.17 13.40 -4.97
N CYS A 58 5.87 12.97 -6.02
CA CYS A 58 7.13 12.23 -5.85
C CYS A 58 8.11 12.56 -6.97
N SER A 59 9.16 13.28 -6.64
CA SER A 59 10.21 13.71 -7.58
C SER A 59 11.38 12.72 -7.74
N ILE A 60 11.27 11.52 -7.15
CA ILE A 60 12.35 10.50 -7.21
C ILE A 60 12.55 9.93 -8.63
N GLY A 61 11.61 10.14 -9.54
CA GLY A 61 11.70 9.69 -10.92
C GLY A 61 10.35 9.30 -11.54
N ALA A 62 10.39 8.92 -12.83
CA ALA A 62 9.21 8.49 -13.56
C ALA A 62 8.62 7.21 -12.93
N ARG A 63 7.40 7.31 -12.44
CA ARG A 63 6.63 6.18 -11.88
C ARG A 63 5.33 6.01 -12.64
N PRO A 64 5.37 5.38 -13.83
CA PRO A 64 4.22 5.26 -14.70
C PRO A 64 3.09 4.48 -14.01
N VAL A 65 1.86 4.90 -14.26
CA VAL A 65 0.65 4.21 -13.77
C VAL A 65 0.19 3.09 -14.69
N ASN A 66 0.95 2.80 -15.75
CA ASN A 66 0.60 1.82 -16.78
C ASN A 66 0.33 0.43 -16.22
N HIS A 67 1.08 0.02 -15.16
CA HIS A 67 0.87 -1.28 -14.51
C HIS A 67 -0.52 -1.39 -13.89
N HIS A 68 -1.04 -0.31 -13.30
CA HIS A 68 -2.41 -0.26 -12.77
C HIS A 68 -3.43 -0.35 -13.91
N LEU A 69 -3.29 0.53 -14.92
CA LEU A 69 -4.25 0.68 -16.00
C LEU A 69 -4.34 -0.58 -16.86
N ASN A 70 -3.20 -1.12 -17.32
CA ASN A 70 -3.15 -2.31 -18.13
C ASN A 70 -3.68 -3.55 -17.43
N SER A 71 -3.45 -3.64 -16.11
CA SER A 71 -3.94 -4.75 -15.32
C SER A 71 -5.45 -4.68 -15.09
N LEU A 72 -5.99 -3.50 -14.77
CA LEU A 72 -7.44 -3.31 -14.66
C LEU A 72 -8.15 -3.44 -16.01
N LYS A 73 -7.50 -3.07 -17.13
CA LYS A 73 -8.01 -3.30 -18.49
C LYS A 73 -8.23 -4.79 -18.76
N LYS A 74 -7.32 -5.68 -18.28
CA LYS A 74 -7.49 -7.14 -18.37
C LYS A 74 -8.70 -7.66 -17.59
N MET A 75 -9.21 -6.88 -16.63
CA MET A 75 -10.43 -7.19 -15.87
C MET A 75 -11.70 -6.56 -16.52
N GLY A 76 -11.58 -5.93 -17.67
CA GLY A 76 -12.70 -5.34 -18.43
C GLY A 76 -12.87 -3.83 -18.27
N MET A 77 -11.92 -3.15 -17.62
CA MET A 77 -11.92 -1.69 -17.55
C MET A 77 -11.54 -1.08 -18.91
N LYS A 78 -12.34 -0.14 -19.40
CA LYS A 78 -11.98 0.77 -20.51
C LYS A 78 -11.52 2.09 -19.91
N TYR A 79 -10.51 2.70 -20.49
CA TYR A 79 -10.03 4.00 -20.06
C TYR A 79 -9.44 4.82 -21.21
N PHE A 80 -9.40 6.12 -21.01
CA PHE A 80 -8.62 7.07 -21.80
C PHE A 80 -8.06 8.16 -20.87
N ILE A 81 -7.01 8.84 -21.32
CA ILE A 81 -6.40 9.95 -20.59
C ILE A 81 -6.71 11.23 -21.35
N LYS A 82 -7.28 12.22 -20.64
CA LYS A 82 -7.57 13.54 -21.20
C LYS A 82 -7.27 14.62 -20.16
N LYS A 83 -6.51 15.64 -20.55
CA LYS A 83 -6.14 16.79 -19.69
C LYS A 83 -5.57 16.34 -18.32
N GLY A 84 -4.70 15.33 -18.27
CA GLY A 84 -4.09 14.81 -17.04
C GLY A 84 -5.03 13.96 -16.16
N TYR A 85 -6.22 13.62 -16.64
CA TYR A 85 -7.16 12.75 -15.94
C TYR A 85 -7.33 11.40 -16.65
N ILE A 86 -7.36 10.34 -15.85
CA ILE A 86 -7.75 8.99 -16.25
C ILE A 86 -9.27 8.92 -16.15
N HIS A 87 -9.93 8.75 -17.27
CA HIS A 87 -11.37 8.48 -17.34
C HIS A 87 -11.55 6.99 -17.53
N ALA A 88 -12.11 6.32 -16.53
CA ALA A 88 -12.25 4.87 -16.51
C ALA A 88 -13.71 4.45 -16.36
N LYS A 89 -14.11 3.39 -17.10
CA LYS A 89 -15.47 2.84 -17.08
C LYS A 89 -15.45 1.33 -17.25
N VAL A 90 -16.43 0.66 -16.64
CA VAL A 90 -16.77 -0.76 -16.84
C VAL A 90 -18.25 -0.86 -17.18
N ASN A 91 -18.61 -1.63 -18.21
CA ASN A 91 -19.99 -1.73 -18.65
C ASN A 91 -20.91 -2.39 -17.61
N LYS A 92 -20.54 -3.55 -17.10
CA LYS A 92 -21.33 -4.29 -16.08
C LYS A 92 -20.58 -4.35 -14.74
N THR A 93 -19.50 -5.11 -14.67
CA THR A 93 -18.63 -5.26 -13.50
C THR A 93 -17.25 -5.71 -13.96
N LEU A 94 -16.24 -5.52 -13.14
CA LEU A 94 -14.93 -6.14 -13.36
C LEU A 94 -15.08 -7.66 -13.33
N VAL A 95 -14.34 -8.35 -14.21
CA VAL A 95 -14.30 -9.81 -14.27
C VAL A 95 -12.94 -10.29 -13.79
N GLY A 96 -12.94 -11.28 -12.91
CA GLY A 96 -11.73 -11.94 -12.45
C GLY A 96 -10.91 -12.51 -13.60
N ASN A 97 -9.59 -12.38 -13.51
CA ASN A 97 -8.68 -12.82 -14.55
C ASN A 97 -7.34 -13.29 -13.95
N SER A 98 -6.57 -14.07 -14.69
CA SER A 98 -5.18 -14.37 -14.38
C SER A 98 -4.28 -13.24 -14.90
N ILE A 99 -3.69 -12.48 -13.99
CA ILE A 99 -2.90 -11.30 -14.30
C ILE A 99 -1.50 -11.47 -13.74
N ARG A 100 -0.48 -11.38 -14.61
CA ARG A 100 0.92 -11.28 -14.19
C ARG A 100 1.37 -9.82 -14.30
N LEU A 101 1.84 -9.24 -13.21
CA LEU A 101 2.47 -7.93 -13.21
C LEU A 101 3.84 -8.02 -13.91
N PRO A 102 4.13 -7.13 -14.87
CA PRO A 102 5.40 -7.18 -15.63
C PRO A 102 6.61 -6.84 -14.75
N LYS A 103 6.41 -5.99 -13.75
CA LYS A 103 7.41 -5.62 -12.73
C LYS A 103 6.76 -5.66 -11.35
N LEU A 104 7.59 -5.82 -10.32
CA LEU A 104 7.13 -5.67 -8.94
C LEU A 104 6.64 -4.24 -8.71
N SER A 105 5.43 -4.10 -8.22
CA SER A 105 4.82 -2.80 -7.96
C SER A 105 3.87 -2.92 -6.79
N VAL A 106 4.21 -2.27 -5.68
CA VAL A 106 3.36 -2.21 -4.48
C VAL A 106 2.00 -1.64 -4.84
N GLY A 107 1.93 -0.43 -5.39
CA GLY A 107 0.65 0.21 -5.69
C GLY A 107 -0.20 -0.53 -6.72
N ALA A 108 0.40 -1.16 -7.76
CA ALA A 108 -0.37 -1.94 -8.71
C ALA A 108 -0.92 -3.22 -8.06
N THR A 109 -0.14 -3.87 -7.18
CA THR A 109 -0.59 -5.03 -6.40
C THR A 109 -1.77 -4.65 -5.50
N GLU A 110 -1.67 -3.56 -4.72
CA GLU A 110 -2.74 -3.05 -3.86
C GLU A 110 -4.01 -2.76 -4.65
N ASN A 111 -3.88 -2.00 -5.74
CA ASN A 111 -5.01 -1.59 -6.56
C ASN A 111 -5.75 -2.79 -7.17
N LEU A 112 -5.01 -3.80 -7.65
CA LEU A 112 -5.58 -5.04 -8.17
C LEU A 112 -6.25 -5.88 -7.08
N ILE A 113 -5.63 -6.03 -5.92
CA ILE A 113 -6.22 -6.77 -4.79
C ILE A 113 -7.55 -6.14 -4.40
N ILE A 114 -7.58 -4.80 -4.20
CA ILE A 114 -8.81 -4.09 -3.82
C ILE A 114 -9.89 -4.24 -4.90
N ALA A 115 -9.54 -4.06 -6.17
CA ALA A 115 -10.48 -4.17 -7.27
C ALA A 115 -11.05 -5.59 -7.42
N SER A 116 -10.19 -6.61 -7.26
CA SER A 116 -10.56 -8.03 -7.38
C SER A 116 -11.53 -8.49 -6.31
N CYS A 117 -11.56 -7.84 -5.13
CA CYS A 117 -12.51 -8.19 -4.07
C CYS A 117 -13.97 -8.06 -4.49
N LEU A 118 -14.29 -7.18 -5.44
CA LEU A 118 -15.65 -6.97 -5.95
C LEU A 118 -15.82 -7.37 -7.42
N ALA A 119 -14.83 -8.00 -8.04
CA ALA A 119 -14.91 -8.52 -9.39
C ALA A 119 -15.76 -9.79 -9.46
N LYS A 120 -16.39 -10.05 -10.59
CA LYS A 120 -17.14 -11.31 -10.81
C LYS A 120 -16.16 -12.46 -11.03
N GLY A 121 -16.27 -13.52 -10.24
CA GLY A 121 -15.47 -14.73 -10.36
C GLY A 121 -14.12 -14.64 -9.64
N LYS A 122 -13.14 -15.40 -10.12
CA LYS A 122 -11.82 -15.59 -9.54
C LYS A 122 -10.76 -14.76 -10.25
N SER A 123 -9.93 -14.06 -9.47
CA SER A 123 -8.72 -13.37 -9.94
C SER A 123 -7.48 -14.07 -9.39
N THR A 124 -6.47 -14.30 -10.23
CA THR A 124 -5.15 -14.78 -9.82
C THR A 124 -4.12 -13.72 -10.22
N ILE A 125 -3.50 -13.09 -9.25
CA ILE A 125 -2.50 -12.05 -9.48
C ILE A 125 -1.12 -12.66 -9.20
N LYS A 126 -0.26 -12.67 -10.22
CA LYS A 126 1.11 -13.22 -10.18
C LYS A 126 2.12 -12.08 -10.18
N ASN A 127 3.31 -12.35 -9.62
CA ASN A 127 4.40 -11.38 -9.48
C ASN A 127 3.99 -10.17 -8.60
N CYS A 128 3.24 -10.46 -7.52
CA CYS A 128 2.82 -9.47 -6.54
C CYS A 128 4.01 -8.94 -5.72
N ALA A 129 3.93 -7.70 -5.32
CA ALA A 129 4.66 -7.17 -4.19
C ALA A 129 4.25 -7.94 -2.91
N ILE A 130 5.19 -8.13 -1.99
CA ILE A 130 4.98 -8.94 -0.76
C ILE A 130 5.37 -8.21 0.51
N GLU A 131 5.58 -6.91 0.40
CA GLU A 131 5.90 -6.04 1.52
C GLU A 131 4.84 -6.19 2.62
N PRO A 132 5.21 -5.97 3.89
CA PRO A 132 4.31 -6.15 5.03
C PRO A 132 2.96 -5.43 4.89
N GLU A 133 2.96 -4.22 4.32
CA GLU A 133 1.75 -3.42 4.07
C GLU A 133 0.77 -4.09 3.10
N ILE A 134 1.26 -4.88 2.15
CA ILE A 134 0.39 -5.68 1.24
C ILE A 134 -0.34 -6.77 2.02
N LYS A 135 0.37 -7.44 2.94
CA LYS A 135 -0.24 -8.46 3.80
C LYS A 135 -1.23 -7.84 4.77
N ASP A 136 -0.90 -6.68 5.33
CA ASP A 136 -1.78 -5.93 6.22
C ASP A 136 -3.08 -5.51 5.50
N LEU A 137 -2.97 -5.00 4.26
CA LEU A 137 -4.11 -4.73 3.40
C LEU A 137 -4.97 -5.99 3.16
N CYS A 138 -4.35 -7.13 2.85
CA CYS A 138 -5.08 -8.39 2.68
C CYS A 138 -5.83 -8.78 3.96
N ASN A 139 -5.18 -8.68 5.12
CA ASN A 139 -5.80 -9.00 6.40
C ASN A 139 -6.99 -8.08 6.72
N PHE A 140 -6.83 -6.77 6.44
CA PHE A 140 -7.94 -5.81 6.54
C PHE A 140 -9.12 -6.20 5.66
N LEU A 141 -8.87 -6.53 4.39
CA LEU A 141 -9.90 -6.91 3.42
C LEU A 141 -10.57 -8.25 3.79
N ILE A 142 -9.78 -9.24 4.23
CA ILE A 142 -10.31 -10.52 4.72
C ILE A 142 -11.23 -10.30 5.91
N LYS A 143 -10.82 -9.46 6.87
CA LYS A 143 -11.66 -9.11 8.02
C LYS A 143 -12.96 -8.40 7.58
N ALA A 144 -12.91 -7.64 6.50
CA ALA A 144 -14.09 -7.04 5.88
C ALA A 144 -14.93 -8.02 5.06
N GLY A 145 -14.56 -9.29 4.96
CA GLY A 145 -15.28 -10.35 4.28
C GLY A 145 -14.79 -10.69 2.87
N ALA A 146 -13.65 -10.18 2.45
CA ALA A 146 -13.03 -10.60 1.19
C ALA A 146 -12.48 -12.03 1.28
N LYS A 147 -12.50 -12.75 0.16
CA LYS A 147 -11.97 -14.10 0.03
C LYS A 147 -10.61 -14.04 -0.68
N ILE A 148 -9.53 -13.94 0.08
CA ILE A 148 -8.16 -13.77 -0.40
C ILE A 148 -7.30 -14.91 0.13
N LYS A 149 -6.50 -15.55 -0.75
CA LYS A 149 -5.56 -16.61 -0.38
C LYS A 149 -4.25 -16.44 -1.14
N TRP A 150 -3.13 -16.43 -0.43
CA TRP A 150 -1.81 -16.56 -1.03
C TRP A 150 -1.55 -18.02 -1.39
N ILE A 151 -1.35 -18.31 -2.68
CA ILE A 151 -1.14 -19.66 -3.22
C ILE A 151 0.31 -19.90 -3.64
N GLY A 152 1.17 -18.92 -3.46
CA GLY A 152 2.61 -18.97 -3.70
C GLY A 152 3.29 -17.72 -3.15
N LYS A 153 4.62 -17.68 -3.19
CA LYS A 153 5.42 -16.59 -2.62
C LYS A 153 4.96 -15.20 -3.10
N ARG A 154 4.66 -15.07 -4.41
CA ARG A 154 4.25 -13.82 -5.07
C ARG A 154 2.97 -14.00 -5.89
N THR A 155 2.09 -14.90 -5.46
CA THR A 155 0.84 -15.18 -6.16
C THR A 155 -0.32 -15.18 -5.16
N VAL A 156 -1.31 -14.33 -5.43
CA VAL A 156 -2.52 -14.22 -4.62
C VAL A 156 -3.75 -14.58 -5.47
N GLU A 157 -4.64 -15.35 -4.89
CA GLU A 157 -5.94 -15.70 -5.45
C GLU A 157 -7.04 -14.97 -4.69
N ILE A 158 -7.98 -14.40 -5.41
CA ILE A 158 -9.09 -13.63 -4.84
C ILE A 158 -10.38 -14.07 -5.52
N ILE A 159 -11.36 -14.46 -4.71
CA ILE A 159 -12.72 -14.73 -5.18
C ILE A 159 -13.57 -13.52 -4.85
N GLY A 160 -14.12 -12.89 -5.87
CA GLY A 160 -14.94 -11.68 -5.70
C GLY A 160 -16.20 -11.92 -4.88
N VAL A 161 -16.56 -10.94 -4.08
CA VAL A 161 -17.77 -10.96 -3.22
C VAL A 161 -18.73 -9.84 -3.62
N LYS A 162 -20.03 -10.00 -3.30
CA LYS A 162 -21.06 -8.99 -3.61
C LYS A 162 -20.82 -7.66 -2.88
N SER A 163 -20.34 -7.72 -1.64
CA SER A 163 -20.05 -6.53 -0.83
C SER A 163 -19.04 -6.83 0.27
N LEU A 164 -18.35 -5.80 0.74
CA LEU A 164 -17.53 -5.84 1.94
C LEU A 164 -18.29 -5.22 3.11
N LYS A 165 -18.04 -5.75 4.31
CA LYS A 165 -18.67 -5.34 5.57
C LYS A 165 -17.86 -4.23 6.25
N SER A 166 -18.51 -3.47 7.12
CA SER A 166 -17.82 -2.57 8.04
C SER A 166 -16.93 -3.36 9.00
N VAL A 167 -15.78 -2.83 9.31
CA VAL A 167 -14.77 -3.50 10.12
C VAL A 167 -14.02 -2.50 11.01
N SER A 168 -13.66 -2.93 12.21
CA SER A 168 -12.67 -2.28 13.05
C SER A 168 -11.34 -2.99 12.86
N TYR A 169 -10.28 -2.24 12.54
CA TYR A 169 -8.97 -2.79 12.23
C TYR A 169 -7.87 -1.92 12.82
N THR A 170 -6.82 -2.53 13.31
CA THR A 170 -5.62 -1.84 13.74
C THR A 170 -4.58 -1.96 12.64
N VAL A 171 -4.27 -0.84 12.00
CA VAL A 171 -3.25 -0.77 10.95
C VAL A 171 -1.87 -1.03 11.56
N MET A 172 -1.01 -1.74 10.83
CA MET A 172 0.38 -1.96 11.23
C MET A 172 1.14 -0.64 11.38
N GLY A 173 2.23 -0.64 12.17
CA GLY A 173 3.13 0.51 12.25
C GLY A 173 3.85 0.77 10.94
N ASP A 174 4.13 2.02 10.64
CA ASP A 174 4.85 2.42 9.43
C ASP A 174 6.34 2.06 9.54
N ARG A 175 6.76 1.04 8.76
CA ARG A 175 8.14 0.57 8.75
C ARG A 175 9.11 1.58 8.13
N ILE A 176 8.64 2.38 7.18
CA ILE A 176 9.46 3.41 6.54
C ILE A 176 9.76 4.53 7.52
N GLU A 177 8.73 5.01 8.24
CA GLU A 177 8.90 6.00 9.30
C GLU A 177 9.86 5.49 10.38
N CYS A 178 9.61 4.29 10.90
CA CYS A 178 10.46 3.68 11.93
C CYS A 178 11.91 3.54 11.48
N GLY A 179 12.14 3.01 10.28
CA GLY A 179 13.48 2.88 9.69
C GLY A 179 14.18 4.22 9.50
N THR A 180 13.44 5.23 9.03
CA THR A 180 13.96 6.60 8.84
C THR A 180 14.45 7.20 10.17
N PHE A 181 13.67 7.06 11.25
CA PHE A 181 14.12 7.53 12.57
C PHE A 181 15.30 6.74 13.12
N CYS A 182 15.37 5.43 12.85
CA CYS A 182 16.55 4.63 13.22
C CYS A 182 17.81 5.12 12.47
N VAL A 183 17.70 5.41 11.18
CA VAL A 183 18.80 5.97 10.39
C VAL A 183 19.19 7.36 10.91
N ALA A 184 18.22 8.23 11.20
CA ALA A 184 18.47 9.53 11.78
C ALA A 184 19.29 9.44 13.10
N ALA A 185 18.86 8.54 14.02
CA ALA A 185 19.60 8.32 15.26
C ALA A 185 21.03 7.83 15.04
N ALA A 186 21.24 6.95 14.03
CA ALA A 186 22.58 6.47 13.69
C ALA A 186 23.47 7.60 13.15
N LEU A 187 22.93 8.42 12.23
CA LEU A 187 23.68 9.53 11.59
C LEU A 187 24.03 10.66 12.57
N THR A 188 23.12 11.00 13.47
CA THR A 188 23.31 12.08 14.44
C THR A 188 24.03 11.61 15.72
N GLN A 189 24.47 10.34 15.77
CA GLN A 189 25.07 9.72 16.96
C GLN A 189 24.13 9.78 18.18
N GLY A 190 22.82 9.94 17.93
CA GLY A 190 21.79 10.12 18.91
C GLY A 190 21.38 8.84 19.62
N ASN A 191 20.54 8.99 20.63
CA ASN A 191 19.90 7.89 21.37
C ASN A 191 18.39 7.99 21.20
N LEU A 192 17.77 6.96 20.62
CA LEU A 192 16.34 6.96 20.34
C LEU A 192 15.69 5.66 20.83
N LYS A 193 14.52 5.82 21.44
CA LYS A 193 13.63 4.73 21.84
C LYS A 193 12.34 4.81 21.06
N ILE A 194 12.05 3.79 20.24
CA ILE A 194 10.81 3.63 19.47
C ILE A 194 9.95 2.58 20.18
N LYS A 195 8.70 2.91 20.48
CA LYS A 195 7.74 2.04 21.16
C LYS A 195 6.52 1.76 20.29
N GLY A 196 5.87 0.62 20.52
CA GLY A 196 4.62 0.25 19.84
C GLY A 196 4.82 -0.13 18.37
N PHE A 197 6.02 -0.59 18.00
CA PHE A 197 6.37 -1.03 16.67
C PHE A 197 6.94 -2.45 16.69
N ASN A 198 6.53 -3.28 15.74
CA ASN A 198 7.07 -4.63 15.60
C ASN A 198 8.46 -4.61 14.92
N PRO A 199 9.56 -4.81 15.65
CA PRO A 199 10.92 -4.71 15.09
C PRO A 199 11.21 -5.67 13.94
N LYS A 200 10.47 -6.79 13.85
CA LYS A 200 10.63 -7.79 12.77
C LYS A 200 10.38 -7.21 11.39
N LEU A 201 9.60 -6.13 11.30
CA LEU A 201 9.27 -5.48 10.03
C LEU A 201 10.43 -4.73 9.38
N ILE A 202 11.49 -4.41 10.17
CA ILE A 202 12.70 -3.70 9.72
C ILE A 202 13.99 -4.42 10.13
N ASN A 203 13.95 -5.75 10.26
CA ASN A 203 15.12 -6.52 10.69
C ASN A 203 16.34 -6.32 9.77
N THR A 204 16.11 -6.17 8.47
CA THR A 204 17.19 -5.96 7.49
C THR A 204 17.90 -4.64 7.77
N GLU A 205 17.13 -3.57 7.95
CA GLU A 205 17.61 -2.23 8.24
C GLU A 205 18.33 -2.18 9.59
N LEU A 206 17.76 -2.80 10.63
CA LEU A 206 18.39 -2.86 11.95
C LEU A 206 19.71 -3.63 11.93
N ASN A 207 19.79 -4.74 11.18
CA ASN A 207 21.03 -5.50 11.03
C ASN A 207 22.09 -4.69 10.26
N LEU A 208 21.67 -3.91 9.26
CA LEU A 208 22.56 -3.00 8.57
C LEU A 208 23.12 -1.93 9.51
N LEU A 209 22.25 -1.27 10.29
CA LEU A 209 22.64 -0.26 11.25
C LEU A 209 23.56 -0.80 12.35
N LYS A 210 23.42 -2.07 12.77
CA LYS A 210 24.37 -2.73 13.67
C LYS A 210 25.73 -2.90 12.99
N LYS A 211 25.79 -3.28 11.71
CA LYS A 211 27.05 -3.44 10.95
C LYS A 211 27.80 -2.12 10.81
N VAL A 212 27.11 -1.00 10.64
CA VAL A 212 27.74 0.33 10.61
C VAL A 212 28.17 0.85 11.98
N GLY A 213 27.91 0.09 13.07
CA GLY A 213 28.42 0.40 14.41
C GLY A 213 27.36 0.86 15.41
N SER A 214 26.09 1.01 15.04
CA SER A 214 25.04 1.39 15.98
C SER A 214 24.77 0.29 17.01
N LYS A 215 24.61 0.67 18.28
CA LYS A 215 24.19 -0.24 19.35
C LYS A 215 22.68 -0.31 19.38
N ILE A 216 22.11 -1.50 19.11
CA ILE A 216 20.67 -1.71 19.02
C ILE A 216 20.22 -2.79 19.97
N LYS A 217 19.29 -2.45 20.88
CA LYS A 217 18.57 -3.38 21.75
C LYS A 217 17.13 -3.49 21.31
N ILE A 218 16.64 -4.72 21.11
CA ILE A 218 15.29 -5.02 20.63
C ILE A 218 14.53 -5.73 21.73
N LYS A 219 13.31 -5.27 22.01
CA LYS A 219 12.29 -5.95 22.81
C LYS A 219 11.11 -6.30 21.93
N LYS A 220 10.05 -6.89 22.49
CA LYS A 220 8.87 -7.36 21.73
C LYS A 220 8.28 -6.31 20.78
N ASP A 221 8.13 -5.07 21.25
CA ASP A 221 7.50 -3.94 20.55
C ASP A 221 8.28 -2.63 20.73
N GLU A 222 9.58 -2.75 21.03
CA GLU A 222 10.44 -1.61 21.31
C GLU A 222 11.82 -1.78 20.65
N ILE A 223 12.33 -0.71 20.10
CA ILE A 223 13.67 -0.59 19.55
C ILE A 223 14.38 0.53 20.30
N ASN A 224 15.54 0.22 20.90
CA ASN A 224 16.46 1.23 21.43
C ASN A 224 17.68 1.25 20.54
N ILE A 225 17.97 2.37 19.93
CA ILE A 225 19.13 2.57 19.08
C ILE A 225 19.99 3.73 19.61
N LYS A 226 21.28 3.48 19.69
CA LYS A 226 22.31 4.50 19.95
C LYS A 226 23.28 4.52 18.80
N GLY A 227 23.44 5.66 18.13
CA GLY A 227 24.43 5.87 17.08
C GLY A 227 25.85 5.73 17.61
N SER A 228 26.80 5.45 16.71
CA SER A 228 28.23 5.32 17.03
C SER A 228 28.99 6.53 16.54
N HIS A 229 29.98 6.97 17.32
CA HIS A 229 30.96 7.98 16.88
C HIS A 229 31.85 7.43 15.75
N ASN A 230 32.10 6.11 15.76
CA ASN A 230 32.91 5.43 14.73
C ASN A 230 31.98 4.67 13.78
N ILE A 231 31.54 5.36 12.73
CA ILE A 231 30.71 4.75 11.67
C ILE A 231 31.62 3.90 10.77
N LYS A 232 31.30 2.63 10.63
CA LYS A 232 32.01 1.70 9.75
C LYS A 232 31.45 1.74 8.34
N CYS A 233 32.33 1.85 7.33
CA CYS A 233 31.94 1.66 5.95
C CYS A 233 31.49 0.21 5.70
N ILE A 234 30.43 0.04 4.93
CA ILE A 234 29.99 -1.25 4.42
C ILE A 234 30.18 -1.27 2.91
N ASN A 235 31.06 -2.14 2.44
CA ASN A 235 31.24 -2.37 1.04
C ASN A 235 30.18 -3.33 0.49
N ASN A 236 29.78 -3.18 -0.78
CA ASN A 236 28.90 -4.10 -1.51
C ASN A 236 27.47 -4.26 -0.93
N LEU A 237 26.82 -3.15 -0.64
CA LEU A 237 25.42 -3.14 -0.26
C LEU A 237 24.55 -3.41 -1.50
N LYS A 238 23.89 -4.57 -1.52
CA LYS A 238 22.89 -4.91 -2.55
C LYS A 238 21.49 -4.85 -1.95
N THR A 239 20.62 -4.03 -2.54
CA THR A 239 19.19 -4.09 -2.27
C THR A 239 18.61 -5.31 -2.95
N LYS A 240 17.78 -6.08 -2.24
CA LYS A 240 17.00 -7.20 -2.81
C LYS A 240 15.53 -6.79 -2.87
N GLU A 241 14.92 -7.01 -4.03
CA GLU A 241 13.48 -6.92 -4.22
C GLU A 241 12.73 -8.12 -3.61
#